data_f5471b38af5c2655484bd3c83a4fd912
#
_entry.id   f5471b38af5c2655484bd3c83a4fd912
#
_cell.length_a   1.000
_cell.length_b   1.000
_cell.length_c   1.000
_cell.angle_alpha   90.00
_cell.angle_beta   90.00
_cell.angle_gamma   90.00
#
_symmetry.space_group_name_H-M   'P 1'
#
loop_
_entity.id
_entity.type
_entity.pdbx_description
1 polymer ?
#
loop_
_entity_poly.entity_id
_entity_poly.type
_entity_poly.pdbx_seq_one_letter_code
_entity_poly.pdbx_strand_id
1 'polypeptide(L)'
;MAWVYCLNTSTIQPAPLPDKIKAAAKAGYQAIELWFADIRNFQNEGGSIEDVVKMLQDAGLQVPSMIALHGWMDAHGDAYLRALDECKGLMELAAKLGCKRVIASPSMRHEPVPLDVEDAARRFSNLMKIGREFGVLPMMEFLGFSPKVSRVDQAWEIVKRTGDPDATIVLDPFHLWRGNSSLDDVPDLTGDRIGILHFNDVPAGLQRELVGDEVRVMPGDGHLPLKELVAEVKRRGYEGVISLELFNRTYWQQDPYEVARLGLEKMKAVVEG
;
A
#
# COMPACT_ATOMS: atom_id res chain seq x y z
N MET A 1 3.33 -3.32 21.10
CA MET A 1 2.21 -2.48 20.60
C MET A 1 1.21 -3.42 19.94
N ALA A 2 -0.06 -3.04 19.84
CA ALA A 2 -1.07 -3.86 19.16
C ALA A 2 -1.11 -3.51 17.67
N TRP A 3 -1.42 -4.47 16.82
CA TRP A 3 -1.67 -4.26 15.39
C TRP A 3 -2.79 -3.25 15.15
N VAL A 4 -2.62 -2.40 14.15
CA VAL A 4 -3.68 -1.51 13.65
C VAL A 4 -4.25 -2.15 12.38
N TYR A 5 -5.45 -2.72 12.49
CA TYR A 5 -6.14 -3.32 11.35
C TYR A 5 -6.73 -2.24 10.44
N CYS A 6 -6.34 -2.28 9.19
CA CYS A 6 -6.70 -1.31 8.16
C CYS A 6 -7.43 -2.01 7.01
N LEU A 7 -8.46 -1.36 6.47
CA LEU A 7 -9.11 -1.77 5.23
C LEU A 7 -8.60 -0.92 4.08
N ASN A 8 -7.95 -1.54 3.09
CA ASN A 8 -7.66 -0.88 1.82
C ASN A 8 -8.93 -0.84 0.96
N THR A 9 -9.26 0.32 0.42
CA THR A 9 -10.49 0.53 -0.34
C THR A 9 -10.56 -0.24 -1.67
N SER A 10 -9.43 -0.76 -2.17
CA SER A 10 -9.40 -1.69 -3.30
C SER A 10 -10.19 -2.97 -3.04
N THR A 11 -10.25 -3.42 -1.77
CA THR A 11 -10.95 -4.65 -1.36
C THR A 11 -12.45 -4.60 -1.67
N ILE A 12 -13.03 -3.40 -1.60
CA ILE A 12 -14.45 -3.13 -1.90
C ILE A 12 -14.57 -2.01 -2.94
N GLN A 13 -13.72 -2.04 -3.97
CA GLN A 13 -13.47 -0.96 -4.92
C GLN A 13 -14.72 -0.33 -5.55
N PRO A 14 -15.75 -1.07 -5.98
CA PRO A 14 -16.95 -0.47 -6.63
C PRO A 14 -17.85 0.32 -5.70
N ALA A 15 -17.72 0.16 -4.38
CA ALA A 15 -18.56 0.88 -3.43
C ALA A 15 -18.24 2.39 -3.45
N PRO A 16 -19.25 3.29 -3.29
CA PRO A 16 -19.01 4.72 -3.10
C PRO A 16 -18.16 4.99 -1.85
N LEU A 17 -17.35 6.05 -1.86
CA LEU A 17 -16.47 6.39 -0.75
C LEU A 17 -17.17 6.46 0.62
N PRO A 18 -18.38 7.08 0.75
CA PRO A 18 -19.09 7.09 2.03
C PRO A 18 -19.43 5.68 2.55
N ASP A 19 -19.73 4.74 1.67
CA ASP A 19 -20.04 3.37 2.06
C ASP A 19 -18.78 2.58 2.41
N LYS A 20 -17.65 2.83 1.73
CA LYS A 20 -16.34 2.27 2.09
C LYS A 20 -15.94 2.66 3.52
N ILE A 21 -16.08 3.94 3.87
CA ILE A 21 -15.79 4.46 5.21
C ILE A 21 -16.72 3.81 6.26
N LYS A 22 -18.04 3.75 5.98
CA LYS A 22 -19.01 3.12 6.88
C LYS A 22 -18.75 1.61 7.04
N ALA A 23 -18.43 0.91 5.96
CA ALA A 23 -18.14 -0.52 5.99
C ALA A 23 -16.91 -0.83 6.85
N ALA A 24 -15.82 -0.08 6.70
CA ALA A 24 -14.64 -0.21 7.53
C ALA A 24 -14.95 0.03 9.02
N ALA A 25 -15.63 1.12 9.35
CA ALA A 25 -15.99 1.46 10.72
C ALA A 25 -16.92 0.41 11.35
N LYS A 26 -17.96 -0.01 10.63
CA LYS A 26 -18.94 -1.00 11.11
C LYS A 26 -18.33 -2.39 11.30
N ALA A 27 -17.37 -2.76 10.48
CA ALA A 27 -16.61 -4.01 10.64
C ALA A 27 -15.66 -3.97 11.86
N GLY A 28 -15.26 -2.78 12.33
CA GLY A 28 -14.39 -2.62 13.49
C GLY A 28 -12.90 -2.42 13.13
N TYR A 29 -12.59 -2.01 11.90
CA TYR A 29 -11.25 -1.53 11.56
C TYR A 29 -10.92 -0.24 12.31
N GLN A 30 -9.65 -0.04 12.64
CA GLN A 30 -9.14 1.19 13.24
C GLN A 30 -8.67 2.20 12.19
N ALA A 31 -8.44 1.73 10.97
CA ALA A 31 -7.88 2.53 9.89
C ALA A 31 -8.48 2.16 8.53
N ILE A 32 -8.39 3.09 7.59
CA ILE A 32 -8.75 2.89 6.19
C ILE A 32 -7.64 3.44 5.31
N GLU A 33 -7.22 2.67 4.32
CA GLU A 33 -6.24 3.08 3.32
C GLU A 33 -6.97 3.47 2.04
N LEU A 34 -6.82 4.74 1.66
CA LEU A 34 -7.61 5.35 0.58
C LEU A 34 -6.80 5.41 -0.71
N TRP A 35 -7.50 5.22 -1.82
CA TRP A 35 -6.95 5.55 -3.13
C TRP A 35 -7.27 7.01 -3.49
N PHE A 36 -6.33 7.73 -4.10
CA PHE A 36 -6.60 9.08 -4.60
C PHE A 36 -7.76 9.12 -5.59
N ALA A 37 -7.99 8.02 -6.30
CA ALA A 37 -9.14 7.88 -7.20
C ALA A 37 -10.48 7.96 -6.45
N ASP A 38 -10.57 7.40 -5.23
CA ASP A 38 -11.80 7.48 -4.43
C ASP A 38 -12.15 8.94 -4.10
N ILE A 39 -11.15 9.73 -3.74
CA ILE A 39 -11.33 11.14 -3.43
C ILE A 39 -11.75 11.92 -4.68
N ARG A 40 -11.06 11.70 -5.81
CA ARG A 40 -11.42 12.36 -7.08
C ARG A 40 -12.84 12.02 -7.53
N ASN A 41 -13.24 10.75 -7.44
CA ASN A 41 -14.58 10.32 -7.79
C ASN A 41 -15.63 11.00 -6.92
N PHE A 42 -15.40 11.02 -5.59
CA PHE A 42 -16.29 11.69 -4.65
C PHE A 42 -16.43 13.19 -4.93
N GLN A 43 -15.33 13.87 -5.27
CA GLN A 43 -15.35 15.28 -5.65
C GLN A 43 -16.10 15.52 -6.98
N ASN A 44 -15.93 14.62 -7.96
CA ASN A 44 -16.65 14.69 -9.23
C ASN A 44 -18.18 14.51 -9.06
N GLU A 45 -18.60 13.83 -8.00
CA GLU A 45 -19.99 13.68 -7.58
C GLU A 45 -20.51 14.85 -6.74
N GLY A 46 -19.69 15.88 -6.52
CA GLY A 46 -20.06 17.10 -5.80
C GLY A 46 -19.68 17.12 -4.32
N GLY A 47 -18.97 16.10 -3.83
CA GLY A 47 -18.45 16.10 -2.47
C GLY A 47 -17.20 16.96 -2.29
N SER A 48 -16.89 17.34 -1.06
CA SER A 48 -15.71 18.12 -0.70
C SER A 48 -14.68 17.32 0.10
N ILE A 49 -13.46 17.82 0.22
CA ILE A 49 -12.43 17.23 1.09
C ILE A 49 -12.85 17.33 2.55
N GLU A 50 -13.48 18.42 2.92
CA GLU A 50 -14.02 18.68 4.26
C GLU A 50 -15.07 17.62 4.65
N ASP A 51 -15.91 17.20 3.70
CA ASP A 51 -16.87 16.11 3.91
C ASP A 51 -16.15 14.78 4.18
N VAL A 52 -15.07 14.49 3.44
CA VAL A 52 -14.27 13.28 3.66
C VAL A 52 -13.62 13.31 5.05
N VAL A 53 -13.00 14.43 5.44
CA VAL A 53 -12.41 14.61 6.77
C VAL A 53 -13.47 14.39 7.86
N LYS A 54 -14.64 14.98 7.67
CA LYS A 54 -15.74 14.80 8.63
C LYS A 54 -16.21 13.35 8.72
N MET A 55 -16.39 12.67 7.58
CA MET A 55 -16.79 11.26 7.57
C MET A 55 -15.78 10.36 8.29
N LEU A 56 -14.48 10.58 8.07
CA LEU A 56 -13.40 9.84 8.73
C LEU A 56 -13.39 10.08 10.25
N GLN A 57 -13.56 11.34 10.67
CA GLN A 57 -13.65 11.72 12.09
C GLN A 57 -14.87 11.10 12.76
N ASP A 58 -16.06 11.22 12.16
CA ASP A 58 -17.30 10.65 12.67
C ASP A 58 -17.22 9.11 12.77
N ALA A 59 -16.47 8.47 11.86
CA ALA A 59 -16.23 7.03 11.84
C ALA A 59 -15.11 6.58 12.80
N GLY A 60 -14.32 7.51 13.34
CA GLY A 60 -13.15 7.20 14.18
C GLY A 60 -12.03 6.47 13.46
N LEU A 61 -11.92 6.63 12.14
CA LEU A 61 -10.93 5.95 11.31
C LEU A 61 -9.69 6.83 11.06
N GLN A 62 -8.51 6.23 11.23
CA GLN A 62 -7.25 6.82 10.81
C GLN A 62 -6.99 6.54 9.32
N VAL A 63 -6.24 7.42 8.65
CA VAL A 63 -5.72 7.20 7.29
C VAL A 63 -4.21 7.04 7.37
N PRO A 64 -3.69 5.82 7.53
CA PRO A 64 -2.25 5.58 7.71
C PRO A 64 -1.46 5.82 6.44
N SER A 65 -2.04 5.50 5.28
CA SER A 65 -1.44 5.71 3.96
C SER A 65 -2.49 5.96 2.88
N MET A 66 -2.03 6.48 1.75
CA MET A 66 -2.82 6.64 0.52
C MET A 66 -2.04 6.10 -0.68
N ILE A 67 -2.77 5.71 -1.74
CA ILE A 67 -2.25 5.05 -2.93
C ILE A 67 -2.61 5.87 -4.17
N ALA A 68 -1.69 6.17 -5.06
CA ALA A 68 -0.26 6.06 -5.03
C ALA A 68 0.38 7.20 -5.85
N LEU A 69 1.67 7.42 -5.64
CA LEU A 69 2.48 8.32 -6.46
C LEU A 69 3.06 7.55 -7.64
N HIS A 70 2.88 8.06 -8.85
CA HIS A 70 3.33 7.45 -10.09
C HIS A 70 4.21 8.40 -10.92
N GLY A 71 4.88 7.88 -11.95
CA GLY A 71 5.66 8.67 -12.92
C GLY A 71 7.00 9.19 -12.41
N TRP A 72 7.23 9.21 -11.13
CA TRP A 72 8.45 9.73 -10.51
C TRP A 72 9.71 8.94 -10.89
N MET A 73 9.57 7.64 -11.18
CA MET A 73 10.69 6.73 -11.45
C MET A 73 11.12 6.75 -12.93
N ASP A 74 10.20 6.90 -13.87
CA ASP A 74 10.43 6.65 -15.30
C ASP A 74 10.38 7.88 -16.18
N ALA A 75 9.77 8.95 -15.73
CA ALA A 75 9.68 10.17 -16.52
C ALA A 75 11.03 10.88 -16.64
N HIS A 76 11.25 11.57 -17.76
CA HIS A 76 12.46 12.34 -18.03
C HIS A 76 12.12 13.75 -18.49
N GLY A 77 13.06 14.72 -18.33
CA GLY A 77 12.90 16.10 -18.75
C GLY A 77 11.63 16.72 -18.16
N ASP A 78 10.88 17.45 -18.99
CA ASP A 78 9.65 18.12 -18.56
C ASP A 78 8.55 17.17 -18.05
N ALA A 79 8.53 15.92 -18.54
CA ALA A 79 7.60 14.93 -18.04
C ALA A 79 7.91 14.52 -16.59
N TYR A 80 9.19 14.50 -16.22
CA TYR A 80 9.59 14.25 -14.83
C TYR A 80 9.18 15.42 -13.92
N LEU A 81 9.36 16.65 -14.36
CA LEU A 81 8.94 17.83 -13.58
C LEU A 81 7.42 17.84 -13.35
N ARG A 82 6.62 17.51 -14.39
CA ARG A 82 5.16 17.36 -14.24
C ARG A 82 4.78 16.23 -13.29
N ALA A 83 5.46 15.09 -13.35
CA ALA A 83 5.21 13.98 -12.44
C ALA A 83 5.51 14.35 -10.97
N LEU A 84 6.58 15.12 -10.73
CA LEU A 84 6.88 15.62 -9.38
C LEU A 84 5.84 16.63 -8.89
N ASP A 85 5.35 17.50 -9.76
CA ASP A 85 4.30 18.47 -9.42
C ASP A 85 2.97 17.77 -9.10
N GLU A 86 2.62 16.73 -9.86
CA GLU A 86 1.47 15.86 -9.55
C GLU A 86 1.65 15.14 -8.20
N CYS A 87 2.81 14.54 -7.95
CA CYS A 87 3.12 13.91 -6.67
C CYS A 87 3.03 14.92 -5.52
N LYS A 88 3.50 16.14 -5.71
CA LYS A 88 3.37 17.22 -4.72
C LYS A 88 1.90 17.50 -4.39
N GLY A 89 1.05 17.67 -5.39
CA GLY A 89 -0.39 17.91 -5.19
C GLY A 89 -1.10 16.74 -4.47
N LEU A 90 -0.70 15.49 -4.76
CA LEU A 90 -1.23 14.31 -4.08
C LEU A 90 -0.78 14.24 -2.60
N MET A 91 0.47 14.59 -2.29
CA MET A 91 0.96 14.64 -0.91
C MET A 91 0.31 15.78 -0.11
N GLU A 92 0.06 16.95 -0.75
CA GLU A 92 -0.73 18.02 -0.13
C GLU A 92 -2.16 17.56 0.18
N LEU A 93 -2.80 16.84 -0.74
CA LEU A 93 -4.13 16.27 -0.51
C LEU A 93 -4.12 15.26 0.64
N ALA A 94 -3.13 14.37 0.67
CA ALA A 94 -2.97 13.40 1.77
C ALA A 94 -2.83 14.10 3.13
N ALA A 95 -2.05 15.18 3.20
CA ALA A 95 -1.90 16.00 4.42
C ALA A 95 -3.24 16.57 4.91
N LYS A 96 -4.10 17.06 3.98
CA LYS A 96 -5.44 17.58 4.32
C LYS A 96 -6.35 16.50 4.94
N LEU A 97 -6.13 15.23 4.59
CA LEU A 97 -6.83 14.07 5.17
C LEU A 97 -6.18 13.54 6.45
N GLY A 98 -5.13 14.20 6.96
CA GLY A 98 -4.39 13.77 8.15
C GLY A 98 -3.46 12.57 7.91
N CYS A 99 -3.32 12.14 6.66
CA CYS A 99 -2.45 11.05 6.26
C CYS A 99 -0.97 11.45 6.40
N LYS A 100 -0.12 10.51 6.85
CA LYS A 100 1.31 10.78 7.06
C LYS A 100 2.22 10.06 6.08
N ARG A 101 1.68 9.11 5.32
CA ARG A 101 2.46 8.31 4.38
C ARG A 101 1.71 8.10 3.06
N VAL A 102 2.44 8.00 1.97
CA VAL A 102 1.90 7.73 0.62
C VAL A 102 2.74 6.65 -0.03
N ILE A 103 2.10 5.75 -0.74
CA ILE A 103 2.82 4.72 -1.48
C ILE A 103 3.43 5.33 -2.75
N ALA A 104 4.73 5.12 -2.95
CA ALA A 104 5.45 5.46 -4.16
C ALA A 104 5.65 4.19 -4.99
N SER A 105 4.74 3.96 -5.94
CA SER A 105 4.75 2.76 -6.76
C SER A 105 5.88 2.81 -7.80
N PRO A 106 6.50 1.66 -8.11
CA PRO A 106 7.52 1.58 -9.15
C PRO A 106 6.92 1.72 -10.55
N SER A 107 7.79 1.67 -11.55
CA SER A 107 7.36 1.66 -12.95
C SER A 107 6.42 0.51 -13.28
N MET A 108 5.35 0.85 -14.00
CA MET A 108 4.39 -0.09 -14.58
C MET A 108 4.51 -0.19 -16.10
N ARG A 109 5.56 0.40 -16.69
CA ARG A 109 5.79 0.30 -18.14
C ARG A 109 6.17 -1.13 -18.51
N HIS A 110 5.55 -1.66 -19.56
CA HIS A 110 5.75 -3.05 -19.99
C HIS A 110 7.14 -3.34 -20.60
N GLU A 111 7.91 -2.31 -20.95
CA GLU A 111 9.25 -2.50 -21.48
C GLU A 111 10.24 -2.76 -20.34
N PRO A 112 11.02 -3.85 -20.40
CA PRO A 112 12.04 -4.13 -19.40
C PRO A 112 13.16 -3.09 -19.52
N VAL A 113 13.20 -2.17 -18.60
CA VAL A 113 14.29 -1.20 -18.46
C VAL A 113 15.13 -1.62 -17.26
N PRO A 114 16.45 -1.75 -17.40
CA PRO A 114 17.32 -2.06 -16.27
C PRO A 114 17.11 -1.08 -15.13
N LEU A 115 17.08 -1.57 -13.90
CA LEU A 115 17.02 -0.74 -12.71
C LEU A 115 18.38 -0.05 -12.52
N ASP A 116 18.40 1.27 -12.63
CA ASP A 116 19.46 2.10 -12.10
C ASP A 116 19.12 2.48 -10.66
N VAL A 117 19.72 1.80 -9.70
CA VAL A 117 19.45 1.97 -8.28
C VAL A 117 19.83 3.36 -7.78
N GLU A 118 20.94 3.92 -8.30
CA GLU A 118 21.39 5.26 -7.90
C GLU A 118 20.42 6.35 -8.37
N ASP A 119 19.96 6.26 -9.64
CA ASP A 119 18.97 7.20 -10.16
C ASP A 119 17.63 7.04 -9.42
N ALA A 120 17.18 5.81 -9.18
CA ALA A 120 15.96 5.54 -8.43
C ALA A 120 16.02 6.09 -7.00
N ALA A 121 17.12 5.88 -6.29
CA ALA A 121 17.34 6.41 -4.93
C ALA A 121 17.38 7.94 -4.90
N ARG A 122 18.04 8.55 -5.87
CA ARG A 122 18.07 10.02 -6.02
C ARG A 122 16.66 10.58 -6.25
N ARG A 123 15.86 9.94 -7.12
CA ARG A 123 14.48 10.33 -7.41
C ARG A 123 13.56 10.11 -6.19
N PHE A 124 13.72 9.01 -5.49
CA PHE A 124 12.97 8.74 -4.26
C PHE A 124 13.33 9.76 -3.17
N SER A 125 14.61 10.14 -3.04
CA SER A 125 15.04 11.23 -2.14
C SER A 125 14.39 12.57 -2.49
N ASN A 126 14.14 12.85 -3.78
CA ASN A 126 13.41 14.05 -4.18
C ASN A 126 11.94 14.01 -3.71
N LEU A 127 11.28 12.84 -3.82
CA LEU A 127 9.93 12.67 -3.27
C LEU A 127 9.91 12.86 -1.74
N MET A 128 10.90 12.29 -1.03
CA MET A 128 11.04 12.47 0.42
C MET A 128 11.15 13.95 0.80
N LYS A 129 11.94 14.74 0.06
CA LYS A 129 12.06 16.19 0.28
C LYS A 129 10.75 16.92 0.08
N ILE A 130 10.04 16.65 -1.02
CA ILE A 130 8.73 17.23 -1.31
C ILE A 130 7.73 16.85 -0.22
N GLY A 131 7.69 15.58 0.17
CA GLY A 131 6.77 15.10 1.19
C GLY A 131 6.95 15.76 2.54
N ARG A 132 8.20 16.08 2.92
CA ARG A 132 8.49 16.79 4.17
C ARG A 132 7.87 18.20 4.23
N GLU A 133 7.67 18.86 3.09
CA GLU A 133 7.00 20.17 3.04
C GLU A 133 5.57 20.08 3.60
N PHE A 134 4.92 18.91 3.48
CA PHE A 134 3.55 18.65 3.90
C PHE A 134 3.46 17.74 5.15
N GLY A 135 4.58 17.24 5.65
CA GLY A 135 4.62 16.24 6.72
C GLY A 135 4.07 14.87 6.29
N VAL A 136 4.19 14.54 5.00
CA VAL A 136 3.76 13.28 4.38
C VAL A 136 4.96 12.62 3.72
N LEU A 137 5.31 11.40 4.14
CA LEU A 137 6.49 10.71 3.63
C LEU A 137 6.09 9.58 2.66
N PRO A 138 6.72 9.49 1.48
CA PRO A 138 6.53 8.37 0.59
C PRO A 138 7.14 7.08 1.16
N MET A 139 6.51 5.94 0.85
CA MET A 139 6.99 4.59 1.12
C MET A 139 7.31 3.92 -0.21
N MET A 140 8.49 3.31 -0.34
CA MET A 140 8.87 2.59 -1.56
C MET A 140 8.12 1.26 -1.63
N GLU A 141 7.41 1.05 -2.71
CA GLU A 141 6.74 -0.20 -3.02
C GLU A 141 7.55 -1.01 -4.06
N PHE A 142 7.51 -2.33 -3.96
CA PHE A 142 7.87 -3.24 -5.03
C PHE A 142 6.61 -3.98 -5.50
N LEU A 143 6.49 -4.18 -6.80
CA LEU A 143 5.35 -4.88 -7.39
C LEU A 143 5.86 -6.12 -8.11
N GLY A 144 5.50 -7.31 -7.66
CA GLY A 144 6.04 -8.58 -8.15
C GLY A 144 5.95 -8.80 -9.67
N PHE A 145 5.14 -8.02 -10.35
CA PHE A 145 5.01 -7.98 -11.81
C PHE A 145 5.62 -6.72 -12.46
N SER A 146 6.22 -5.81 -11.67
CA SER A 146 6.91 -4.65 -12.23
C SER A 146 8.14 -5.09 -13.04
N PRO A 147 8.35 -4.56 -14.22
CA PRO A 147 9.56 -4.87 -15.00
C PRO A 147 10.83 -4.27 -14.40
N LYS A 148 10.70 -3.39 -13.39
CA LYS A 148 11.82 -2.60 -12.86
C LYS A 148 12.14 -2.90 -11.40
N VAL A 149 11.14 -2.89 -10.52
CA VAL A 149 11.29 -3.17 -9.09
C VAL A 149 10.26 -4.20 -8.69
N SER A 150 10.59 -5.47 -8.90
CA SER A 150 9.69 -6.60 -8.64
C SER A 150 10.01 -7.35 -7.34
N ARG A 151 11.12 -7.05 -6.70
CA ARG A 151 11.64 -7.78 -5.56
C ARG A 151 11.86 -6.86 -4.36
N VAL A 152 11.70 -7.40 -3.17
CA VAL A 152 11.90 -6.65 -1.91
C VAL A 152 13.32 -6.12 -1.75
N ASP A 153 14.34 -6.89 -2.15
CA ASP A 153 15.75 -6.47 -2.09
C ASP A 153 16.03 -5.26 -2.98
N GLN A 154 15.40 -5.17 -4.16
CA GLN A 154 15.52 -4.00 -5.03
C GLN A 154 14.92 -2.74 -4.39
N ALA A 155 13.71 -2.84 -3.81
CA ALA A 155 13.09 -1.72 -3.10
C ALA A 155 13.92 -1.30 -1.87
N TRP A 156 14.40 -2.28 -1.11
CA TRP A 156 15.23 -2.03 0.06
C TRP A 156 16.57 -1.37 -0.29
N GLU A 157 17.20 -1.80 -1.38
CA GLU A 157 18.44 -1.18 -1.85
C GLU A 157 18.23 0.28 -2.27
N ILE A 158 17.12 0.61 -2.94
CA ILE A 158 16.75 1.99 -3.26
C ILE A 158 16.62 2.81 -1.96
N VAL A 159 15.88 2.30 -0.98
CA VAL A 159 15.64 2.98 0.30
C VAL A 159 16.95 3.19 1.07
N LYS A 160 17.81 2.17 1.17
CA LYS A 160 19.13 2.29 1.83
C LYS A 160 20.00 3.37 1.18
N ARG A 161 20.03 3.40 -0.14
CA ARG A 161 20.85 4.36 -0.91
C ARG A 161 20.42 5.82 -0.76
N THR A 162 19.18 6.08 -0.31
CA THR A 162 18.78 7.45 0.04
C THR A 162 19.56 8.01 1.22
N GLY A 163 20.07 7.16 2.12
CA GLY A 163 20.65 7.55 3.41
C GLY A 163 19.65 8.19 4.37
N ASP A 164 18.38 8.21 4.04
CA ASP A 164 17.31 8.86 4.81
C ASP A 164 16.77 7.90 5.87
N PRO A 165 16.83 8.22 7.17
CA PRO A 165 16.36 7.35 8.24
C PRO A 165 14.84 7.15 8.24
N ASP A 166 14.06 8.09 7.66
CA ASP A 166 12.61 8.02 7.62
C ASP A 166 12.08 7.28 6.38
N ALA A 167 12.97 6.94 5.42
CA ALA A 167 12.59 6.22 4.22
C ALA A 167 12.23 4.77 4.56
N THR A 168 11.06 4.32 4.11
CA THR A 168 10.49 3.01 4.44
C THR A 168 10.03 2.28 3.19
N ILE A 169 9.79 0.97 3.33
CA ILE A 169 9.18 0.15 2.28
C ILE A 169 7.77 -0.29 2.66
N VAL A 170 6.99 -0.64 1.65
CA VAL A 170 5.75 -1.40 1.76
C VAL A 170 6.11 -2.89 1.70
N LEU A 171 5.57 -3.70 2.61
CA LEU A 171 5.61 -5.15 2.48
C LEU A 171 4.26 -5.67 2.00
N ASP A 172 4.28 -6.66 1.11
CA ASP A 172 3.08 -7.30 0.58
C ASP A 172 3.39 -8.79 0.26
N PRO A 173 2.69 -9.77 0.87
CA PRO A 173 2.94 -11.17 0.65
C PRO A 173 2.67 -11.64 -0.78
N PHE A 174 1.67 -11.06 -1.48
CA PHE A 174 1.48 -11.35 -2.89
C PHE A 174 2.69 -10.92 -3.72
N HIS A 175 3.19 -9.71 -3.49
CA HIS A 175 4.34 -9.21 -4.24
C HIS A 175 5.65 -9.93 -3.88
N LEU A 176 5.83 -10.37 -2.64
CA LEU A 176 6.93 -11.26 -2.26
C LEU A 176 6.86 -12.57 -3.07
N TRP A 177 5.70 -13.24 -3.07
CA TRP A 177 5.49 -14.47 -3.82
C TRP A 177 5.60 -14.26 -5.32
N ARG A 178 4.94 -13.24 -5.87
CA ARG A 178 4.92 -12.94 -7.31
C ARG A 178 6.29 -12.58 -7.86
N GLY A 179 7.06 -11.79 -7.11
CA GLY A 179 8.42 -11.36 -7.44
C GLY A 179 9.50 -12.40 -7.11
N ASN A 180 9.12 -13.58 -6.59
CA ASN A 180 10.07 -14.61 -6.15
C ASN A 180 11.15 -14.05 -5.21
N SER A 181 10.72 -13.34 -4.17
CA SER A 181 11.59 -12.78 -3.14
C SER A 181 11.03 -13.07 -1.74
N SER A 182 11.85 -12.93 -0.73
CA SER A 182 11.51 -13.18 0.67
C SER A 182 12.21 -12.21 1.60
N LEU A 183 11.86 -12.22 2.88
CA LEU A 183 12.56 -11.42 3.89
C LEU A 183 13.99 -11.89 4.13
N ASP A 184 14.37 -13.09 3.70
CA ASP A 184 15.76 -13.57 3.75
C ASP A 184 16.67 -12.81 2.78
N ASP A 185 16.10 -12.23 1.71
CA ASP A 185 16.83 -11.39 0.75
C ASP A 185 17.22 -10.01 1.35
N VAL A 186 16.61 -9.65 2.49
CA VAL A 186 16.82 -8.36 3.19
C VAL A 186 17.04 -8.56 4.70
N PRO A 187 18.12 -9.25 5.09
CA PRO A 187 18.36 -9.61 6.49
C PRO A 187 18.56 -8.39 7.40
N ASP A 188 18.97 -7.26 6.86
CA ASP A 188 19.22 -5.99 7.54
C ASP A 188 17.98 -5.06 7.59
N LEU A 189 16.84 -5.46 7.02
CA LEU A 189 15.60 -4.71 7.12
C LEU A 189 15.05 -4.80 8.55
N THR A 190 14.93 -3.67 9.22
CA THR A 190 14.37 -3.56 10.58
C THR A 190 12.92 -3.08 10.56
N GLY A 191 12.17 -3.33 11.63
CA GLY A 191 10.73 -3.03 11.68
C GLY A 191 10.37 -1.54 11.53
N ASP A 192 11.24 -0.64 11.98
CA ASP A 192 11.09 0.81 11.81
C ASP A 192 11.21 1.27 10.35
N ARG A 193 11.76 0.41 9.48
CA ARG A 193 11.88 0.65 8.04
C ARG A 193 10.74 0.03 7.22
N ILE A 194 9.78 -0.62 7.87
CA ILE A 194 8.53 -1.10 7.28
C ILE A 194 7.46 -0.05 7.55
N GLY A 195 6.93 0.57 6.50
CA GLY A 195 5.94 1.63 6.64
C GLY A 195 4.50 1.10 6.79
N ILE A 196 4.17 0.04 6.07
CA ILE A 196 2.90 -0.67 6.12
C ILE A 196 3.09 -2.12 5.66
N LEU A 197 2.28 -3.03 6.21
CA LEU A 197 2.14 -4.40 5.73
C LEU A 197 0.78 -4.54 5.04
N HIS A 198 0.76 -4.63 3.71
CA HIS A 198 -0.40 -5.11 2.98
C HIS A 198 -0.63 -6.58 3.30
N PHE A 199 -1.87 -7.01 3.36
CA PHE A 199 -2.19 -8.36 3.80
C PHE A 199 -3.25 -8.99 2.91
N ASN A 200 -2.89 -10.10 2.31
CA ASN A 200 -3.65 -10.85 1.34
C ASN A 200 -3.10 -12.26 1.26
N ASP A 201 -3.76 -13.14 0.51
CA ASP A 201 -3.31 -14.50 0.26
C ASP A 201 -3.49 -14.86 -1.22
N VAL A 202 -3.01 -16.02 -1.64
CA VAL A 202 -3.06 -16.49 -3.03
C VAL A 202 -3.50 -17.94 -3.07
N PRO A 203 -4.48 -18.33 -3.92
CA PRO A 203 -4.86 -19.73 -4.10
C PRO A 203 -3.68 -20.60 -4.54
N ALA A 204 -3.62 -21.82 -4.05
CA ALA A 204 -2.60 -22.78 -4.46
C ALA A 204 -2.73 -23.17 -5.94
N GLY A 205 -1.60 -23.59 -6.53
CA GLY A 205 -1.57 -24.14 -7.89
C GLY A 205 -1.52 -23.11 -9.03
N LEU A 206 -1.46 -21.82 -8.72
CA LEU A 206 -1.28 -20.77 -9.73
C LEU A 206 0.18 -20.66 -10.18
N GLN A 207 0.37 -20.37 -11.47
CA GLN A 207 1.68 -20.00 -12.00
C GLN A 207 1.90 -18.52 -11.75
N ARG A 208 2.83 -18.19 -10.83
CA ARG A 208 3.05 -16.82 -10.36
C ARG A 208 3.31 -15.82 -11.48
N GLU A 209 3.98 -16.25 -12.54
CA GLU A 209 4.39 -15.39 -13.66
C GLU A 209 3.22 -14.94 -14.54
N LEU A 210 2.07 -15.63 -14.45
CA LEU A 210 0.92 -15.44 -15.32
C LEU A 210 -0.24 -14.69 -14.66
N VAL A 211 -0.14 -14.34 -13.38
CA VAL A 211 -1.24 -13.76 -12.61
C VAL A 211 -0.91 -12.35 -12.10
N GLY A 212 -1.94 -11.52 -11.98
CA GLY A 212 -1.91 -10.19 -11.37
C GLY A 212 -2.67 -10.16 -10.04
N ASP A 213 -2.95 -8.96 -9.57
CA ASP A 213 -3.59 -8.69 -8.27
C ASP A 213 -4.99 -9.29 -8.12
N GLU A 214 -5.68 -9.56 -9.24
CA GLU A 214 -7.05 -10.06 -9.26
C GLU A 214 -7.21 -11.46 -8.65
N VAL A 215 -6.12 -12.19 -8.47
CA VAL A 215 -6.16 -13.54 -7.86
C VAL A 215 -6.07 -13.51 -6.34
N ARG A 216 -5.80 -12.36 -5.73
CA ARG A 216 -5.69 -12.25 -4.27
C ARG A 216 -6.98 -12.68 -3.59
N VAL A 217 -6.84 -13.43 -2.50
CA VAL A 217 -7.95 -13.91 -1.65
C VAL A 217 -7.76 -13.44 -0.21
N MET A 218 -8.78 -13.66 0.61
CA MET A 218 -8.72 -13.34 2.04
C MET A 218 -7.55 -14.05 2.72
N PRO A 219 -6.88 -13.41 3.70
CA PRO A 219 -5.82 -14.05 4.48
C PRO A 219 -6.27 -15.37 5.09
N GLY A 220 -5.48 -16.43 4.87
CA GLY A 220 -5.75 -17.79 5.31
C GLY A 220 -6.63 -18.62 4.37
N ASP A 221 -7.11 -18.07 3.26
CA ASP A 221 -7.84 -18.82 2.22
C ASP A 221 -6.92 -19.27 1.07
N GLY A 222 -5.62 -19.01 1.17
CA GLY A 222 -4.62 -19.37 0.19
C GLY A 222 -3.53 -20.29 0.74
N HIS A 223 -2.31 -20.14 0.19
CA HIS A 223 -1.18 -20.99 0.54
C HIS A 223 0.07 -20.22 1.00
N LEU A 224 0.00 -18.88 1.05
CA LEU A 224 1.15 -18.11 1.46
C LEU A 224 1.47 -18.33 2.95
N PRO A 225 2.74 -18.34 3.36
CA PRO A 225 3.15 -18.56 4.76
C PRO A 225 2.92 -17.30 5.61
N LEU A 226 1.64 -16.89 5.75
CA LEU A 226 1.29 -15.61 6.37
C LEU A 226 1.59 -15.56 7.86
N LYS A 227 1.45 -16.68 8.59
CA LYS A 227 1.78 -16.75 10.02
C LYS A 227 3.28 -16.58 10.24
N GLU A 228 4.08 -17.22 9.40
CA GLU A 228 5.54 -17.09 9.41
C GLU A 228 5.97 -15.69 9.05
N LEU A 229 5.32 -15.05 8.07
CA LEU A 229 5.56 -13.64 7.71
C LEU A 229 5.26 -12.71 8.89
N VAL A 230 4.10 -12.87 9.55
CA VAL A 230 3.73 -12.08 10.74
C VAL A 230 4.73 -12.28 11.87
N ALA A 231 5.14 -13.51 12.14
CA ALA A 231 6.15 -13.81 13.16
C ALA A 231 7.51 -13.16 12.84
N GLU A 232 7.92 -13.20 11.57
CA GLU A 232 9.19 -12.63 11.12
C GLU A 232 9.19 -11.11 11.20
N VAL A 233 8.14 -10.40 10.75
CA VAL A 233 8.10 -8.95 10.86
C VAL A 233 8.04 -8.49 12.32
N LYS A 234 7.35 -9.25 13.21
CA LYS A 234 7.39 -9.02 14.67
C LYS A 234 8.80 -9.17 15.22
N ARG A 235 9.51 -10.24 14.84
CA ARG A 235 10.89 -10.48 15.26
C ARG A 235 11.82 -9.32 14.86
N ARG A 236 11.54 -8.68 13.72
CA ARG A 236 12.25 -7.48 13.23
C ARG A 236 11.85 -6.20 13.95
N GLY A 237 10.84 -6.25 14.83
CA GLY A 237 10.34 -5.10 15.58
C GLY A 237 9.22 -4.33 14.91
N TYR A 238 8.53 -4.90 13.90
CA TYR A 238 7.35 -4.29 13.30
C TYR A 238 6.07 -4.80 13.97
N GLU A 239 5.34 -3.89 14.58
CA GLU A 239 3.95 -4.04 15.02
C GLU A 239 3.22 -2.74 14.69
N GLY A 240 2.84 -2.58 13.44
CA GLY A 240 2.24 -1.36 12.90
C GLY A 240 0.90 -1.60 12.24
N VAL A 241 0.70 -0.94 11.13
CA VAL A 241 -0.51 -1.07 10.32
C VAL A 241 -0.44 -2.31 9.45
N ILE A 242 -1.50 -3.13 9.51
CA ILE A 242 -1.73 -4.26 8.63
C ILE A 242 -3.00 -4.00 7.83
N SER A 243 -2.87 -3.89 6.50
CA SER A 243 -3.92 -3.39 5.61
C SER A 243 -4.40 -4.49 4.66
N LEU A 244 -5.69 -4.83 4.73
CA LEU A 244 -6.31 -5.79 3.82
C LEU A 244 -6.41 -5.20 2.43
N GLU A 245 -5.62 -5.71 1.49
CA GLU A 245 -5.59 -5.23 0.12
C GLU A 245 -5.90 -6.35 -0.87
N LEU A 246 -7.10 -6.30 -1.45
CA LEU A 246 -7.59 -7.25 -2.44
C LEU A 246 -8.10 -6.53 -3.68
N PHE A 247 -7.93 -7.18 -4.85
CA PHE A 247 -8.43 -6.70 -6.15
C PHE A 247 -9.35 -7.73 -6.81
N ASN A 248 -9.91 -8.62 -6.01
CA ASN A 248 -10.67 -9.76 -6.49
C ASN A 248 -12.11 -9.37 -6.86
N ARG A 249 -12.43 -9.51 -8.13
CA ARG A 249 -13.76 -9.15 -8.68
C ARG A 249 -14.91 -9.96 -8.09
N THR A 250 -14.64 -11.14 -7.52
CA THR A 250 -15.68 -11.93 -6.84
C THR A 250 -16.12 -11.25 -5.55
N TYR A 251 -15.20 -10.63 -4.80
CA TYR A 251 -15.57 -9.83 -3.62
C TYR A 251 -16.26 -8.52 -4.00
N TRP A 252 -15.90 -7.92 -5.14
CA TRP A 252 -16.52 -6.69 -5.63
C TRP A 252 -18.01 -6.84 -6.00
N GLN A 253 -18.48 -8.07 -6.22
CA GLN A 253 -19.87 -8.39 -6.51
C GLN A 253 -20.72 -8.65 -5.25
N GLN A 254 -20.10 -8.67 -4.08
CA GLN A 254 -20.73 -8.94 -2.80
C GLN A 254 -21.06 -7.64 -2.05
N ASP A 255 -21.84 -7.76 -0.98
CA ASP A 255 -22.09 -6.63 -0.07
C ASP A 255 -20.77 -6.13 0.55
N PRO A 256 -20.38 -4.87 0.34
CA PRO A 256 -19.12 -4.32 0.85
C PRO A 256 -19.01 -4.40 2.39
N TYR A 257 -20.13 -4.36 3.11
CA TYR A 257 -20.14 -4.49 4.57
C TYR A 257 -19.76 -5.91 5.01
N GLU A 258 -20.29 -6.93 4.32
CA GLU A 258 -19.95 -8.32 4.60
C GLU A 258 -18.52 -8.66 4.18
N VAL A 259 -18.03 -8.13 3.06
CA VAL A 259 -16.63 -8.30 2.63
C VAL A 259 -15.68 -7.67 3.65
N ALA A 260 -15.96 -6.44 4.11
CA ALA A 260 -15.14 -5.78 5.13
C ALA A 260 -15.14 -6.56 6.46
N ARG A 261 -16.31 -7.04 6.92
CA ARG A 261 -16.44 -7.84 8.15
C ARG A 261 -15.64 -9.16 8.06
N LEU A 262 -15.85 -9.92 7.00
CA LEU A 262 -15.15 -11.19 6.77
C LEU A 262 -13.64 -10.96 6.68
N GLY A 263 -13.21 -9.90 5.98
CA GLY A 263 -11.81 -9.56 5.85
C GLY A 263 -11.13 -9.34 7.19
N LEU A 264 -11.75 -8.58 8.10
CA LEU A 264 -11.20 -8.38 9.45
C LEU A 264 -11.12 -9.67 10.26
N GLU A 265 -12.16 -10.51 10.19
CA GLU A 265 -12.17 -11.82 10.86
C GLU A 265 -11.01 -12.71 10.37
N LYS A 266 -10.81 -12.77 9.05
CA LYS A 266 -9.73 -13.55 8.43
C LYS A 266 -8.34 -13.01 8.81
N MET A 267 -8.15 -11.70 8.78
CA MET A 267 -6.89 -11.08 9.23
C MET A 267 -6.58 -11.46 10.67
N LYS A 268 -7.53 -11.30 11.59
CA LYS A 268 -7.36 -11.63 13.02
C LYS A 268 -7.05 -13.09 13.23
N ALA A 269 -7.74 -14.00 12.54
CA ALA A 269 -7.49 -15.43 12.64
C ALA A 269 -6.06 -15.83 12.26
N VAL A 270 -5.43 -15.12 11.32
CA VAL A 270 -4.03 -15.38 10.94
C VAL A 270 -3.06 -14.70 11.91
N VAL A 271 -3.34 -13.45 12.32
CA VAL A 271 -2.41 -12.60 13.09
C VAL A 271 -2.38 -12.96 14.58
N GLU A 272 -3.54 -13.39 15.13
CA GLU A 272 -3.74 -13.64 16.56
C GLU A 272 -3.80 -15.15 16.89
N GLY A 273 -4.00 -16.02 15.90
CA GLY A 273 -4.07 -17.47 16.02
C GLY A 273 -2.75 -18.13 15.71
#